data_4a60684ae41631cbf7813fb83a7d2217
#
_entry.id   4a60684ae41631cbf7813fb83a7d2217
#
_cell.length_a   1.000
_cell.length_b   1.000
_cell.length_c   1.000
_cell.angle_alpha   90.00
_cell.angle_beta   90.00
_cell.angle_gamma   90.00
#
_symmetry.space_group_name_H-M   'P 1'
#
loop_
_entity.id
_entity.type
_entity.pdbx_description
1 polymer ?
#
loop_
_entity_poly.entity_id
_entity_poly.type
_entity_poly.pdbx_seq_one_letter_code
_entity_poly.pdbx_strand_id
1 'polypeptide(L)'
;MAFTFEKTKIPGVVIIQPQVFGDSRGYFMETFKKTDYAAAGITREFVQDNESSSTKGVLRGLHFQKDHTQGKLVRVTHGEVFDVAVDVRPGSDTYGQWVGVTLSSEKKNMFYIPEGFAHGFLVLSDTAEFVYKCTDVYDPSSEGGIPWNDATIAVDWPKLDCEYKTSEKDEKHEAFATQDFSWAVKWL
;
A
#
# COMPACT_ATOMS: atom_id res chain seq x y z
N MET A 1 6.20 -2.34 -23.88
CA MET A 1 5.65 -1.58 -22.73
C MET A 1 6.66 -1.71 -21.60
N ALA A 2 6.95 -0.63 -20.89
CA ALA A 2 7.93 -0.65 -19.79
C ALA A 2 7.37 -1.31 -18.50
N PHE A 3 6.06 -1.64 -18.48
CA PHE A 3 5.38 -2.18 -17.31
C PHE A 3 4.39 -3.27 -17.72
N THR A 4 4.23 -4.27 -16.81
CA THR A 4 3.09 -5.20 -16.82
C THR A 4 2.19 -4.84 -15.63
N PHE A 5 0.88 -4.76 -15.87
CA PHE A 5 -0.13 -4.44 -14.87
C PHE A 5 -1.01 -5.67 -14.62
N GLU A 6 -0.91 -6.24 -13.42
CA GLU A 6 -1.65 -7.43 -13.00
C GLU A 6 -2.79 -7.01 -12.06
N LYS A 7 -4.03 -7.32 -12.45
CA LYS A 7 -5.21 -7.07 -11.63
C LYS A 7 -5.24 -8.06 -10.46
N THR A 8 -5.55 -7.57 -9.27
CA THR A 8 -5.80 -8.40 -8.10
C THR A 8 -7.26 -8.85 -8.02
N LYS A 9 -7.59 -9.62 -6.98
CA LYS A 9 -9.00 -9.99 -6.67
C LYS A 9 -9.86 -8.79 -6.25
N ILE A 10 -9.26 -7.65 -5.90
CA ILE A 10 -9.95 -6.42 -5.50
C ILE A 10 -9.84 -5.40 -6.63
N PRO A 11 -10.98 -4.96 -7.21
CA PRO A 11 -10.97 -4.00 -8.32
C PRO A 11 -10.26 -2.69 -7.96
N GLY A 12 -9.43 -2.20 -8.88
CA GLY A 12 -8.65 -0.98 -8.72
C GLY A 12 -7.26 -1.21 -8.10
N VAL A 13 -7.06 -2.26 -7.32
CA VAL A 13 -5.76 -2.62 -6.74
C VAL A 13 -4.94 -3.41 -7.76
N VAL A 14 -3.71 -2.96 -8.05
CA VAL A 14 -2.89 -3.48 -9.17
C VAL A 14 -1.47 -3.79 -8.71
N ILE A 15 -0.97 -4.97 -9.05
CA ILE A 15 0.46 -5.30 -8.95
C ILE A 15 1.12 -4.86 -10.26
N ILE A 16 2.26 -4.17 -10.15
CA ILE A 16 2.95 -3.61 -11.31
C ILE A 16 4.36 -4.16 -11.35
N GLN A 17 4.71 -4.75 -12.49
CA GLN A 17 6.06 -5.25 -12.74
C GLN A 17 6.74 -4.38 -13.79
N PRO A 18 7.76 -3.59 -13.41
CA PRO A 18 8.56 -2.83 -14.37
C PRO A 18 9.47 -3.76 -15.16
N GLN A 19 9.80 -3.37 -16.38
CA GLN A 19 10.87 -3.99 -17.13
C GLN A 19 12.21 -3.52 -16.58
N VAL A 20 13.05 -4.48 -16.19
CA VAL A 20 14.40 -4.22 -15.67
C VAL A 20 15.43 -4.56 -16.74
N PHE A 21 16.30 -3.62 -17.05
CA PHE A 21 17.41 -3.78 -18.00
C PHE A 21 18.71 -3.86 -17.20
N GLY A 22 19.37 -5.01 -17.22
CA GLY A 22 20.61 -5.27 -16.49
C GLY A 22 21.80 -5.47 -17.41
N ASP A 23 22.99 -5.00 -16.98
CA ASP A 23 24.28 -5.28 -17.60
C ASP A 23 25.40 -5.34 -16.53
N SER A 24 26.67 -5.41 -16.94
CA SER A 24 27.83 -5.49 -16.02
C SER A 24 28.01 -4.28 -15.10
N ARG A 25 27.30 -3.17 -15.34
CA ARG A 25 27.34 -1.94 -14.53
C ARG A 25 26.22 -1.88 -13.48
N GLY A 26 25.21 -2.78 -13.59
CA GLY A 26 24.02 -2.79 -12.74
C GLY A 26 22.73 -2.88 -13.56
N TYR A 27 21.72 -2.13 -13.16
CA TYR A 27 20.42 -2.15 -13.85
C TYR A 27 19.82 -0.76 -14.02
N PHE A 28 18.92 -0.66 -14.99
CA PHE A 28 18.04 0.48 -15.22
C PHE A 28 16.60 -0.01 -15.31
N MET A 29 15.66 0.75 -14.74
CA MET A 29 14.22 0.55 -14.94
C MET A 29 13.48 1.89 -14.85
N GLU A 30 12.40 2.03 -15.60
CA GLU A 30 11.41 3.07 -15.33
C GLU A 30 10.59 2.67 -14.09
N THR A 31 10.33 3.60 -13.17
CA THR A 31 9.51 3.35 -11.98
C THR A 31 8.14 3.97 -12.08
N PHE A 32 7.96 4.94 -12.97
CA PHE A 32 6.68 5.59 -13.26
C PHE A 32 6.73 6.25 -14.63
N LYS A 33 5.65 6.11 -15.39
CA LYS A 33 5.43 6.84 -16.65
C LYS A 33 3.94 7.12 -16.81
N LYS A 34 3.57 8.39 -16.73
CA LYS A 34 2.17 8.85 -16.68
C LYS A 34 1.30 8.23 -17.79
N THR A 35 1.84 8.16 -19.02
CA THR A 35 1.10 7.63 -20.18
C THR A 35 0.79 6.13 -20.07
N ASP A 36 1.74 5.33 -19.56
CA ASP A 36 1.59 3.88 -19.43
C ASP A 36 0.62 3.53 -18.28
N TYR A 37 0.71 4.28 -17.16
CA TYR A 37 -0.19 4.15 -16.03
C TYR A 37 -1.61 4.58 -16.38
N ALA A 38 -1.78 5.69 -17.11
CA ALA A 38 -3.08 6.14 -17.59
C ALA A 38 -3.74 5.11 -18.53
N ALA A 39 -2.97 4.47 -19.41
CA ALA A 39 -3.46 3.40 -20.29
C ALA A 39 -3.90 2.15 -19.51
N ALA A 40 -3.36 1.93 -18.30
CA ALA A 40 -3.78 0.87 -17.37
C ALA A 40 -4.94 1.29 -16.44
N GLY A 41 -5.49 2.50 -16.61
CA GLY A 41 -6.60 3.02 -15.80
C GLY A 41 -6.17 3.80 -14.56
N ILE A 42 -4.88 4.00 -14.32
CA ILE A 42 -4.35 4.80 -13.20
C ILE A 42 -4.13 6.23 -13.72
N THR A 43 -5.16 7.08 -13.57
CA THR A 43 -5.21 8.41 -14.18
C THR A 43 -4.96 9.56 -13.21
N ARG A 44 -4.97 9.29 -11.90
CA ARG A 44 -4.72 10.29 -10.87
C ARG A 44 -3.28 10.81 -10.94
N GLU A 45 -3.10 12.08 -10.64
CA GLU A 45 -1.76 12.67 -10.52
C GLU A 45 -1.14 12.34 -9.17
N PHE A 46 0.14 12.04 -9.15
CA PHE A 46 0.90 11.91 -7.92
C PHE A 46 1.54 13.26 -7.59
N VAL A 47 1.29 13.74 -6.37
CA VAL A 47 1.65 15.10 -5.93
C VAL A 47 2.61 15.11 -4.75
N GLN A 48 2.85 13.95 -4.12
CA GLN A 48 3.75 13.83 -2.97
C GLN A 48 4.53 12.52 -3.05
N ASP A 49 5.84 12.58 -2.76
CA ASP A 49 6.72 11.41 -2.61
C ASP A 49 7.17 11.28 -1.16
N ASN A 50 7.21 10.05 -0.67
CA ASN A 50 7.64 9.73 0.68
C ASN A 50 8.62 8.56 0.67
N GLU A 51 9.50 8.54 1.69
CA GLU A 51 10.40 7.42 1.96
C GLU A 51 10.42 7.13 3.46
N SER A 52 10.50 5.85 3.81
CA SER A 52 10.71 5.40 5.19
C SER A 52 11.68 4.23 5.23
N SER A 53 12.48 4.16 6.30
CA SER A 53 13.34 3.03 6.63
C SER A 53 12.84 2.37 7.91
N SER A 54 12.82 1.05 7.96
CA SER A 54 12.29 0.28 9.09
C SER A 54 13.03 -1.05 9.23
N THR A 55 13.09 -1.56 10.47
CA THR A 55 13.71 -2.85 10.80
C THR A 55 12.69 -3.99 10.78
N LYS A 56 13.17 -5.23 10.72
CA LYS A 56 12.35 -6.45 10.76
C LYS A 56 11.31 -6.43 11.87
N GLY A 57 10.10 -6.84 11.53
CA GLY A 57 8.96 -6.88 12.43
C GLY A 57 8.24 -5.54 12.61
N VAL A 58 8.75 -4.42 12.08
CA VAL A 58 7.98 -3.16 12.08
C VAL A 58 6.76 -3.33 11.19
N LEU A 59 5.58 -3.08 11.78
CA LEU A 59 4.29 -3.05 11.11
C LEU A 59 3.73 -1.64 11.20
N ARG A 60 3.43 -1.04 10.04
CA ARG A 60 2.81 0.28 9.91
C ARG A 60 1.45 0.14 9.27
N GLY A 61 0.42 0.68 9.87
CA GLY A 61 -0.93 0.64 9.31
C GLY A 61 -1.96 0.02 10.26
N LEU A 62 -3.15 -0.17 9.77
CA LEU A 62 -3.66 0.11 8.41
C LEU A 62 -4.18 1.54 8.33
N HIS A 63 -3.57 2.39 7.55
CA HIS A 63 -3.84 3.85 7.54
C HIS A 63 -4.67 4.30 6.34
N PHE A 64 -5.46 5.33 6.54
CA PHE A 64 -6.18 6.09 5.49
C PHE A 64 -6.27 7.57 5.87
N GLN A 65 -6.68 8.42 4.92
CA GLN A 65 -7.13 9.79 5.17
C GLN A 65 -8.58 9.94 4.70
N LYS A 66 -9.44 10.54 5.52
CA LYS A 66 -10.85 10.77 5.23
C LYS A 66 -11.04 11.90 4.22
N ASP A 67 -10.40 13.03 4.50
CA ASP A 67 -10.20 14.12 3.56
C ASP A 67 -8.79 14.01 2.97
N HIS A 68 -8.52 14.65 1.83
CA HIS A 68 -7.25 14.45 1.13
C HIS A 68 -6.90 12.96 0.95
N THR A 69 -7.91 12.16 0.59
CA THR A 69 -7.77 10.70 0.45
C THR A 69 -6.68 10.37 -0.56
N GLN A 70 -5.72 9.56 -0.15
CA GLN A 70 -4.53 9.25 -0.95
C GLN A 70 -4.65 7.89 -1.63
N GLY A 71 -4.58 7.86 -2.97
CA GLY A 71 -4.11 6.70 -3.70
C GLY A 71 -2.59 6.61 -3.58
N LYS A 72 -2.04 5.41 -3.55
CA LYS A 72 -0.60 5.18 -3.30
C LYS A 72 0.00 4.25 -4.36
N LEU A 73 1.17 4.61 -4.86
CA LEU A 73 2.02 3.75 -5.65
C LEU A 73 3.28 3.45 -4.85
N VAL A 74 3.39 2.21 -4.38
CA VAL A 74 4.41 1.81 -3.41
C VAL A 74 5.40 0.80 -3.98
N ARG A 75 6.64 0.84 -3.52
CA ARG A 75 7.70 -0.12 -3.83
C ARG A 75 8.76 -0.15 -2.75
N VAL A 76 9.60 -1.19 -2.78
CA VAL A 76 10.75 -1.35 -1.89
C VAL A 76 12.03 -1.12 -2.69
N THR A 77 12.91 -0.26 -2.19
CA THR A 77 14.23 0.01 -2.78
C THR A 77 15.33 -0.86 -2.17
N HIS A 78 15.15 -1.25 -0.91
CA HIS A 78 16.00 -2.18 -0.18
C HIS A 78 15.15 -3.11 0.69
N GLY A 79 15.50 -4.40 0.75
CA GLY A 79 14.82 -5.39 1.58
C GLY A 79 13.49 -5.88 1.00
N GLU A 80 12.61 -6.32 1.90
CA GLU A 80 11.34 -6.97 1.59
C GLU A 80 10.27 -6.62 2.62
N VAL A 81 9.03 -6.39 2.15
CA VAL A 81 7.87 -6.18 3.00
C VAL A 81 6.67 -6.99 2.50
N PHE A 82 5.74 -7.33 3.39
CA PHE A 82 4.40 -7.76 3.03
C PHE A 82 3.48 -6.55 3.11
N ASP A 83 2.96 -6.13 1.97
CA ASP A 83 2.14 -4.93 1.80
C ASP A 83 0.67 -5.29 1.64
N VAL A 84 -0.23 -4.57 2.32
CA VAL A 84 -1.67 -4.91 2.40
C VAL A 84 -2.52 -3.70 2.07
N ALA A 85 -3.51 -3.91 1.19
CA ALA A 85 -4.59 -2.99 0.89
C ALA A 85 -5.92 -3.58 1.35
N VAL A 86 -6.73 -2.80 2.08
CA VAL A 86 -8.07 -3.17 2.57
C VAL A 86 -9.10 -2.25 1.94
N ASP A 87 -10.12 -2.80 1.29
CA ASP A 87 -11.24 -2.02 0.74
C ASP A 87 -12.14 -1.52 1.87
N VAL A 88 -12.19 -0.20 2.07
CA VAL A 88 -13.04 0.43 3.09
C VAL A 88 -14.19 1.25 2.47
N ARG A 89 -14.58 0.98 1.22
CA ARG A 89 -15.65 1.68 0.50
C ARG A 89 -17.01 1.00 0.74
N PRO A 90 -17.91 1.57 1.55
CA PRO A 90 -19.24 1.01 1.75
C PRO A 90 -20.01 0.93 0.41
N GLY A 91 -20.57 -0.24 0.13
CA GLY A 91 -21.26 -0.53 -1.14
C GLY A 91 -20.37 -1.20 -2.21
N SER A 92 -19.08 -1.32 -1.98
CA SER A 92 -18.20 -2.16 -2.81
C SER A 92 -18.50 -3.65 -2.59
N ASP A 93 -18.46 -4.46 -3.66
CA ASP A 93 -18.56 -5.93 -3.57
C ASP A 93 -17.40 -6.55 -2.77
N THR A 94 -16.32 -5.79 -2.58
CA THR A 94 -15.13 -6.21 -1.83
C THR A 94 -14.95 -5.44 -0.51
N TYR A 95 -15.98 -4.74 -0.02
CA TYR A 95 -15.94 -4.03 1.26
C TYR A 95 -15.49 -4.94 2.40
N GLY A 96 -14.48 -4.50 3.15
CA GLY A 96 -13.87 -5.26 4.24
C GLY A 96 -12.93 -6.39 3.78
N GLN A 97 -12.78 -6.64 2.49
CA GLN A 97 -11.80 -7.59 1.98
C GLN A 97 -10.42 -6.93 1.83
N TRP A 98 -9.39 -7.76 1.87
CA TRP A 98 -8.01 -7.31 1.70
C TRP A 98 -7.25 -8.13 0.65
N VAL A 99 -6.20 -7.55 0.12
CA VAL A 99 -5.20 -8.22 -0.70
C VAL A 99 -3.81 -7.83 -0.20
N GLY A 100 -2.93 -8.83 -0.12
CA GLY A 100 -1.55 -8.65 0.27
C GLY A 100 -0.58 -9.10 -0.82
N VAL A 101 0.56 -8.43 -0.90
CA VAL A 101 1.64 -8.76 -1.84
C VAL A 101 2.99 -8.59 -1.16
N THR A 102 3.91 -9.51 -1.43
CA THR A 102 5.31 -9.32 -1.03
C THR A 102 6.01 -8.43 -2.05
N LEU A 103 6.42 -7.24 -1.60
CA LEU A 103 7.24 -6.31 -2.36
C LEU A 103 8.71 -6.49 -1.98
N SER A 104 9.58 -6.55 -2.98
CA SER A 104 10.99 -6.84 -2.76
C SER A 104 11.88 -6.00 -3.69
N SER A 105 13.00 -5.53 -3.14
CA SER A 105 14.04 -4.86 -3.92
C SER A 105 14.69 -5.78 -4.97
N GLU A 106 14.56 -7.10 -4.85
CA GLU A 106 15.03 -8.07 -5.85
C GLU A 106 14.03 -8.22 -6.98
N LYS A 107 12.73 -8.42 -6.65
CA LYS A 107 11.65 -8.59 -7.63
C LYS A 107 11.33 -7.28 -8.37
N LYS A 108 11.64 -6.13 -7.75
CA LYS A 108 11.36 -4.79 -8.29
C LYS A 108 9.87 -4.52 -8.54
N ASN A 109 8.98 -5.37 -8.02
CA ASN A 109 7.54 -5.21 -8.14
C ASN A 109 7.04 -4.01 -7.33
N MET A 110 5.92 -3.46 -7.77
CA MET A 110 5.26 -2.31 -7.18
C MET A 110 3.79 -2.63 -6.94
N PHE A 111 3.14 -1.85 -6.09
CA PHE A 111 1.73 -2.03 -5.77
C PHE A 111 1.01 -0.69 -5.84
N TYR A 112 -0.10 -0.66 -6.58
CA TYR A 112 -0.98 0.50 -6.63
C TYR A 112 -2.23 0.22 -5.81
N ILE A 113 -2.50 1.11 -4.88
CA ILE A 113 -3.66 1.10 -3.99
C ILE A 113 -4.43 2.40 -4.26
N PRO A 114 -5.67 2.33 -4.79
CA PRO A 114 -6.44 3.54 -5.07
C PRO A 114 -6.96 4.21 -3.79
N GLU A 115 -7.61 5.35 -3.97
CA GLU A 115 -8.34 6.04 -2.92
C GLU A 115 -9.50 5.17 -2.40
N GLY A 116 -9.88 5.34 -1.14
CA GLY A 116 -10.94 4.53 -0.51
C GLY A 116 -10.45 3.20 0.04
N PHE A 117 -9.15 3.08 0.26
CA PHE A 117 -8.51 1.92 0.88
C PHE A 117 -7.76 2.30 2.15
N ALA A 118 -7.69 1.37 3.10
CA ALA A 118 -6.70 1.39 4.17
C ALA A 118 -5.46 0.61 3.71
N HIS A 119 -4.28 1.05 4.14
CA HIS A 119 -2.99 0.54 3.69
C HIS A 119 -2.03 0.34 4.84
N GLY A 120 -1.26 -0.74 4.80
CA GLY A 120 -0.19 -1.01 5.75
C GLY A 120 0.79 -2.05 5.24
N PHE A 121 1.91 -2.18 5.93
CA PHE A 121 2.93 -3.16 5.58
C PHE A 121 3.68 -3.71 6.80
N LEU A 122 4.19 -4.93 6.67
CA LEU A 122 5.07 -5.61 7.62
C LEU A 122 6.45 -5.82 6.99
N VAL A 123 7.51 -5.42 7.70
CA VAL A 123 8.90 -5.62 7.25
C VAL A 123 9.33 -7.07 7.51
N LEU A 124 9.73 -7.77 6.45
CA LEU A 124 10.13 -9.18 6.47
C LEU A 124 11.65 -9.38 6.55
N SER A 125 12.44 -8.50 5.90
CA SER A 125 13.90 -8.49 5.92
C SER A 125 14.46 -7.77 7.13
N ASP A 126 15.75 -7.87 7.39
CA ASP A 126 16.42 -7.20 8.53
C ASP A 126 16.17 -5.70 8.55
N THR A 127 16.18 -5.09 7.36
CA THR A 127 15.80 -3.69 7.12
C THR A 127 15.04 -3.59 5.79
N ALA A 128 14.16 -2.59 5.66
CA ALA A 128 13.54 -2.25 4.39
C ALA A 128 13.46 -0.74 4.20
N GLU A 129 13.72 -0.29 2.97
CA GLU A 129 13.46 1.07 2.52
C GLU A 129 12.24 1.05 1.62
N PHE A 130 11.21 1.77 2.06
CA PHE A 130 9.88 1.80 1.46
C PHE A 130 9.60 3.20 0.92
N VAL A 131 9.41 3.29 -0.40
CA VAL A 131 9.15 4.56 -1.09
C VAL A 131 7.78 4.51 -1.75
N TYR A 132 7.06 5.63 -1.70
CA TYR A 132 5.72 5.69 -2.29
C TYR A 132 5.34 7.09 -2.74
N LYS A 133 4.56 7.12 -3.83
CA LYS A 133 3.90 8.32 -4.35
C LYS A 133 2.46 8.35 -3.87
N CYS A 134 1.95 9.55 -3.57
CA CYS A 134 0.58 9.79 -3.15
C CYS A 134 -0.16 10.70 -4.12
N THR A 135 -1.45 10.44 -4.35
CA THR A 135 -2.31 11.24 -5.24
C THR A 135 -2.87 12.50 -4.57
N ASP A 136 -2.68 12.66 -3.26
CA ASP A 136 -3.00 13.89 -2.51
C ASP A 136 -1.94 14.10 -1.41
N VAL A 137 -1.97 15.28 -0.80
CA VAL A 137 -1.02 15.66 0.25
C VAL A 137 -1.35 15.02 1.60
N TYR A 138 -0.33 14.88 2.45
CA TYR A 138 -0.53 14.42 3.81
C TYR A 138 -1.25 15.47 4.65
N ASP A 139 -2.37 15.06 5.25
CA ASP A 139 -3.13 15.85 6.22
C ASP A 139 -3.29 15.06 7.53
N PRO A 140 -2.50 15.39 8.57
CA PRO A 140 -2.57 14.70 9.84
C PRO A 140 -3.91 14.87 10.56
N SER A 141 -4.71 15.89 10.22
CA SER A 141 -6.01 16.13 10.84
C SER A 141 -7.10 15.19 10.32
N SER A 142 -6.92 14.63 9.13
CA SER A 142 -7.87 13.70 8.50
C SER A 142 -7.41 12.23 8.54
N GLU A 143 -6.26 11.98 9.15
CA GLU A 143 -5.70 10.63 9.25
C GLU A 143 -6.54 9.73 10.17
N GLY A 144 -6.74 8.50 9.72
CA GLY A 144 -7.36 7.43 10.49
C GLY A 144 -6.68 6.09 10.22
N GLY A 145 -7.16 5.06 10.90
CA GLY A 145 -6.63 3.71 10.71
C GLY A 145 -7.55 2.64 11.27
N ILE A 146 -7.21 1.40 10.93
CA ILE A 146 -7.81 0.17 11.45
C ILE A 146 -6.71 -0.59 12.18
N PRO A 147 -6.99 -1.26 13.33
CA PRO A 147 -6.00 -2.11 13.97
C PRO A 147 -5.45 -3.16 12.99
N TRP A 148 -4.14 -3.37 12.97
CA TRP A 148 -3.52 -4.37 12.11
C TRP A 148 -4.05 -5.79 12.33
N ASN A 149 -4.51 -6.09 13.56
CA ASN A 149 -5.07 -7.36 14.01
C ASN A 149 -6.60 -7.34 14.13
N ASP A 150 -7.28 -6.44 13.41
CA ASP A 150 -8.74 -6.33 13.41
C ASP A 150 -9.37 -7.67 13.06
N ALA A 151 -10.29 -8.13 13.92
CA ALA A 151 -10.91 -9.45 13.81
C ALA A 151 -11.90 -9.57 12.63
N THR A 152 -12.45 -8.45 12.15
CA THR A 152 -13.36 -8.42 11.00
C THR A 152 -12.58 -8.50 9.69
N ILE A 153 -11.51 -7.72 9.57
CA ILE A 153 -10.63 -7.72 8.39
C ILE A 153 -9.79 -9.00 8.35
N ALA A 154 -9.28 -9.44 9.50
CA ALA A 154 -8.53 -10.68 9.67
C ALA A 154 -7.41 -10.87 8.63
N VAL A 155 -6.52 -9.87 8.51
CA VAL A 155 -5.35 -9.97 7.63
C VAL A 155 -4.47 -11.13 8.10
N ASP A 156 -4.15 -12.04 7.18
CA ASP A 156 -3.21 -13.14 7.44
C ASP A 156 -1.76 -12.66 7.26
N TRP A 157 -1.25 -11.99 8.29
CA TRP A 157 0.12 -11.47 8.29
C TRP A 157 1.14 -12.61 8.35
N PRO A 158 2.25 -12.54 7.58
CA PRO A 158 3.32 -13.53 7.64
C PRO A 158 3.90 -13.67 9.05
N LYS A 159 3.95 -14.89 9.56
CA LYS A 159 4.55 -15.16 10.87
C LYS A 159 6.06 -14.96 10.81
N LEU A 160 6.58 -14.18 11.74
CA LEU A 160 8.01 -13.94 11.92
C LEU A 160 8.53 -14.65 13.17
N ASP A 161 9.85 -14.76 13.24
CA ASP A 161 10.60 -15.23 14.41
C ASP A 161 10.80 -14.15 15.50
N CYS A 162 10.14 -13.00 15.33
CA CYS A 162 10.15 -11.88 16.28
C CYS A 162 8.73 -11.30 16.45
N GLU A 163 8.52 -10.54 17.50
CA GLU A 163 7.28 -9.79 17.72
C GLU A 163 7.13 -8.65 16.72
N TYR A 164 5.88 -8.32 16.37
CA TYR A 164 5.59 -7.13 15.58
C TYR A 164 5.80 -5.87 16.42
N LYS A 165 6.31 -4.84 15.77
CA LYS A 165 6.57 -3.52 16.37
C LYS A 165 5.68 -2.50 15.71
N THR A 166 4.70 -2.02 16.46
CA THR A 166 3.73 -0.98 16.04
C THR A 166 4.03 0.34 16.73
N SER A 167 3.49 1.41 16.21
CA SER A 167 3.51 2.69 16.92
C SER A 167 2.37 2.75 17.94
N GLU A 168 2.53 3.58 18.99
CA GLU A 168 1.45 3.82 19.96
C GLU A 168 0.16 4.34 19.30
N LYS A 169 0.27 5.00 18.14
CA LYS A 169 -0.86 5.48 17.36
C LYS A 169 -1.61 4.33 16.70
N ASP A 170 -0.87 3.37 16.11
CA ASP A 170 -1.44 2.22 15.42
C ASP A 170 -2.17 1.28 16.39
N GLU A 171 -1.78 1.26 17.67
CA GLU A 171 -2.44 0.48 18.72
C GLU A 171 -3.77 1.08 19.22
N LYS A 172 -4.02 2.37 18.91
CA LYS A 172 -5.20 3.11 19.41
C LYS A 172 -6.33 3.25 18.40
N HIS A 173 -6.19 2.66 17.20
CA HIS A 173 -7.24 2.70 16.19
C HIS A 173 -8.49 1.94 16.65
N GLU A 174 -9.66 2.48 16.30
CA GLU A 174 -10.94 1.80 16.54
C GLU A 174 -11.12 0.62 15.59
N ALA A 175 -11.84 -0.40 16.04
CA ALA A 175 -12.14 -1.59 15.25
C ALA A 175 -12.92 -1.21 13.97
N PHE A 176 -12.68 -1.92 12.88
CA PHE A 176 -13.33 -1.70 11.59
C PHE A 176 -14.86 -1.64 11.70
N ALA A 177 -15.46 -2.57 12.44
CA ALA A 177 -16.91 -2.67 12.59
C ALA A 177 -17.58 -1.49 13.30
N THR A 178 -16.82 -0.65 14.02
CA THR A 178 -17.33 0.50 14.78
C THR A 178 -17.07 1.84 14.09
N GLN A 179 -16.32 1.87 13.01
CA GLN A 179 -15.96 3.09 12.30
C GLN A 179 -16.97 3.45 11.20
N ASP A 180 -17.12 4.76 10.94
CA ASP A 180 -17.85 5.29 9.80
C ASP A 180 -16.91 5.49 8.60
N PHE A 181 -17.17 4.74 7.53
CA PHE A 181 -16.46 4.83 6.25
C PHE A 181 -17.29 5.54 5.16
N SER A 182 -18.34 6.26 5.50
CA SER A 182 -19.19 6.97 4.53
C SER A 182 -18.40 7.93 3.62
N TRP A 183 -17.29 8.47 4.11
CA TRP A 183 -16.35 9.31 3.36
C TRP A 183 -15.74 8.60 2.13
N ALA A 184 -15.67 7.26 2.16
CA ALA A 184 -15.06 6.46 1.10
C ALA A 184 -16.01 6.09 -0.04
N VAL A 185 -17.33 6.30 0.11
CA VAL A 185 -18.36 5.98 -0.91
C VAL A 185 -18.09 6.68 -2.24
N LYS A 186 -17.56 7.90 -2.23
CA LYS A 186 -17.22 8.67 -3.43
C LYS A 186 -16.13 8.03 -4.32
N TRP A 187 -15.49 6.97 -3.83
CA TRP A 187 -14.41 6.25 -4.52
C TRP A 187 -14.86 4.87 -5.08
N LEU A 188 -16.17 4.59 -5.12
CA LEU A 188 -16.74 3.38 -5.74
C LEU A 188 -16.53 3.31 -7.24
#